data_9361482500dc8e8801347fa44de8d8df
#
_entry.id   9361482500dc8e8801347fa44de8d8df
#
_cell.length_a   1.000
_cell.length_b   1.000
_cell.length_c   1.000
_cell.angle_alpha   90.00
_cell.angle_beta   90.00
_cell.angle_gamma   90.00
#
_symmetry.space_group_name_H-M   'P 1'
#
loop_
_entity.id
_entity.type
_entity.pdbx_description
1 polymer ?
#
loop_
_entity_poly.entity_id
_entity_poly.type
_entity_poly.pdbx_seq_one_letter_code
_entity_poly.pdbx_strand_id
1 'polypeptide(L)'
;MTFVAALLVVAAAAPSPPAKTSATAIAQRVQRHYERIKDFTATFAQTSTYPTFGNVTKAAGKVFVKKPDLLRWQYDDGRLIVLDGKRLWHWNPEDKEVQVKRGFGADQVPPEFAFLFGKGKLLDRFTVRAVPRPPELPGGEAIELLPKKPSPDVQKLLFTVDAQGQVLATVLTNGQGDVNQLVFRETKVNSSLGASLFQFEPPKDAHVQELQ
;
A
#
# COMPACT_ATOMS: atom_id res chain seq x y z
N MET A 1 -40.16 -68.12 -1.62
CA MET A 1 -40.17 -66.73 -1.04
C MET A 1 -38.74 -66.23 -1.11
N THR A 2 -38.46 -65.41 -2.12
CA THR A 2 -37.10 -64.92 -2.40
C THR A 2 -37.06 -63.43 -2.01
N PHE A 3 -36.28 -63.12 -0.97
CA PHE A 3 -36.06 -61.73 -0.54
C PHE A 3 -34.98 -61.08 -1.40
N VAL A 4 -35.34 -60.05 -2.17
CA VAL A 4 -34.41 -59.16 -2.86
C VAL A 4 -34.06 -58.00 -1.92
N ALA A 5 -32.79 -57.96 -1.44
CA ALA A 5 -32.27 -56.85 -0.65
C ALA A 5 -31.80 -55.76 -1.60
N ALA A 6 -32.50 -54.59 -1.58
CA ALA A 6 -32.08 -53.40 -2.31
C ALA A 6 -30.95 -52.70 -1.55
N LEU A 7 -29.77 -52.64 -2.18
CA LEU A 7 -28.62 -51.90 -1.67
C LEU A 7 -28.77 -50.42 -2.02
N LEU A 8 -29.03 -49.58 -1.01
CA LEU A 8 -29.05 -48.11 -1.16
C LEU A 8 -27.61 -47.59 -1.20
N VAL A 9 -27.16 -47.17 -2.38
CA VAL A 9 -25.85 -46.49 -2.52
C VAL A 9 -26.07 -45.00 -2.22
N VAL A 10 -25.65 -44.54 -1.04
CA VAL A 10 -25.57 -43.14 -0.69
C VAL A 10 -24.33 -42.54 -1.37
N ALA A 11 -24.54 -41.81 -2.44
CA ALA A 11 -23.47 -41.03 -3.07
C ALA A 11 -23.07 -39.86 -2.14
N ALA A 12 -21.89 -39.95 -1.53
CA ALA A 12 -21.31 -38.83 -0.79
C ALA A 12 -20.94 -37.70 -1.78
N ALA A 13 -21.65 -36.55 -1.66
CA ALA A 13 -21.30 -35.37 -2.44
C ALA A 13 -19.87 -34.91 -2.05
N ALA A 14 -18.98 -34.82 -3.04
CA ALA A 14 -17.66 -34.27 -2.84
C ALA A 14 -17.75 -32.80 -2.36
N PRO A 15 -16.92 -32.36 -1.40
CA PRO A 15 -16.94 -30.98 -0.94
C PRO A 15 -16.65 -30.04 -2.11
N SER A 16 -17.54 -29.07 -2.32
CA SER A 16 -17.33 -28.03 -3.33
C SER A 16 -16.03 -27.26 -3.02
N PRO A 17 -15.20 -26.90 -4.02
CA PRO A 17 -14.02 -26.10 -3.79
C PRO A 17 -14.42 -24.76 -3.13
N PRO A 18 -13.59 -24.25 -2.21
CA PRO A 18 -13.89 -22.99 -1.52
C PRO A 18 -14.10 -21.87 -2.55
N ALA A 19 -15.22 -21.19 -2.43
CA ALA A 19 -15.56 -20.07 -3.30
C ALA A 19 -14.45 -19.01 -3.21
N LYS A 20 -13.91 -18.60 -4.36
CA LYS A 20 -12.89 -17.54 -4.41
C LYS A 20 -13.47 -16.26 -3.81
N THR A 21 -12.77 -15.66 -2.85
CA THR A 21 -13.16 -14.39 -2.25
C THR A 21 -13.31 -13.33 -3.34
N SER A 22 -14.41 -12.58 -3.35
CA SER A 22 -14.60 -11.53 -4.36
C SER A 22 -13.61 -10.38 -4.15
N ALA A 23 -13.17 -9.73 -5.23
CA ALA A 23 -12.29 -8.56 -5.15
C ALA A 23 -12.86 -7.45 -4.26
N THR A 24 -14.17 -7.25 -4.30
CA THR A 24 -14.86 -6.29 -3.42
C THR A 24 -14.72 -6.67 -1.96
N ALA A 25 -14.85 -7.95 -1.60
CA ALA A 25 -14.68 -8.40 -0.22
C ALA A 25 -13.24 -8.25 0.27
N ILE A 26 -12.25 -8.48 -0.61
CA ILE A 26 -10.83 -8.24 -0.31
C ILE A 26 -10.58 -6.73 -0.08
N ALA A 27 -11.05 -5.87 -0.98
CA ALA A 27 -10.90 -4.41 -0.85
C ALA A 27 -11.57 -3.87 0.43
N GLN A 28 -12.75 -4.38 0.79
CA GLN A 28 -13.42 -4.04 2.05
C GLN A 28 -12.63 -4.53 3.28
N ARG A 29 -11.99 -5.69 3.21
CA ARG A 29 -11.13 -6.21 4.27
C ARG A 29 -9.90 -5.33 4.47
N VAL A 30 -9.24 -4.91 3.39
CA VAL A 30 -8.16 -3.90 3.42
C VAL A 30 -8.64 -2.62 4.07
N GLN A 31 -9.77 -2.08 3.61
CA GLN A 31 -10.34 -0.84 4.15
C GLN A 31 -10.55 -0.95 5.66
N ARG A 32 -11.25 -2.00 6.12
CA ARG A 32 -11.49 -2.23 7.55
C ARG A 32 -10.21 -2.41 8.36
N HIS A 33 -9.19 -3.06 7.80
CA HIS A 33 -7.89 -3.22 8.46
C HIS A 33 -7.27 -1.85 8.75
N TYR A 34 -7.12 -1.02 7.72
CA TYR A 34 -6.52 0.30 7.88
C TYR A 34 -7.39 1.30 8.65
N GLU A 35 -8.70 1.17 8.66
CA GLU A 35 -9.58 2.00 9.50
C GLU A 35 -9.36 1.77 11.01
N ARG A 36 -9.08 0.54 11.42
CA ARG A 36 -8.95 0.14 12.83
C ARG A 36 -7.60 0.47 13.45
N ILE A 37 -6.53 0.51 12.66
CA ILE A 37 -5.19 0.79 13.18
C ILE A 37 -5.01 2.29 13.44
N LYS A 38 -4.30 2.62 14.52
CA LYS A 38 -3.97 4.01 14.90
C LYS A 38 -2.61 4.42 14.35
N ASP A 39 -1.68 3.52 14.37
CA ASP A 39 -0.34 3.67 13.82
C ASP A 39 0.20 2.34 13.32
N PHE A 40 1.15 2.40 12.43
CA PHE A 40 1.95 1.23 12.02
C PHE A 40 3.36 1.61 11.61
N THR A 41 4.25 0.63 11.66
CA THR A 41 5.59 0.70 11.08
C THR A 41 5.84 -0.56 10.27
N ALA A 42 6.65 -0.43 9.20
CA ALA A 42 7.13 -1.56 8.42
C ALA A 42 8.50 -1.25 7.83
N THR A 43 9.28 -2.28 7.52
CA THR A 43 10.37 -2.16 6.56
C THR A 43 9.80 -2.30 5.15
N PHE A 44 10.42 -1.63 4.18
CA PHE A 44 10.04 -1.78 2.77
C PHE A 44 11.26 -2.04 1.88
N ALA A 45 11.00 -2.79 0.81
CA ALA A 45 11.89 -2.88 -0.35
C ALA A 45 11.14 -2.31 -1.56
N GLN A 46 11.77 -1.38 -2.26
CA GLN A 46 11.25 -0.69 -3.43
C GLN A 46 12.02 -1.09 -4.68
N THR A 47 11.31 -1.33 -5.76
CA THR A 47 11.87 -1.47 -7.12
C THR A 47 11.10 -0.56 -8.04
N SER A 48 11.79 0.39 -8.67
CA SER A 48 11.21 1.27 -9.68
C SER A 48 11.78 0.92 -11.03
N THR A 49 10.90 0.66 -12.00
CA THR A 49 11.25 0.31 -13.38
C THR A 49 10.75 1.41 -14.30
N TYR A 50 11.64 1.91 -15.14
CA TYR A 50 11.39 2.97 -16.10
C TYR A 50 11.58 2.41 -17.53
N PRO A 51 10.55 1.81 -18.14
CA PRO A 51 10.68 1.10 -19.42
C PRO A 51 11.21 1.98 -20.54
N THR A 52 10.80 3.26 -20.58
CA THR A 52 11.24 4.23 -21.59
C THR A 52 12.76 4.42 -21.58
N PHE A 53 13.41 4.31 -20.41
CA PHE A 53 14.85 4.50 -20.26
C PHE A 53 15.61 3.18 -20.08
N GLY A 54 14.89 2.04 -20.02
CA GLY A 54 15.50 0.73 -19.73
C GLY A 54 16.14 0.65 -18.34
N ASN A 55 15.74 1.52 -17.41
CA ASN A 55 16.37 1.66 -16.10
C ASN A 55 15.55 0.98 -15.00
N VAL A 56 16.26 0.36 -14.05
CA VAL A 56 15.67 -0.22 -12.83
C VAL A 56 16.46 0.28 -11.64
N THR A 57 15.76 0.92 -10.69
CA THR A 57 16.36 1.36 -9.42
C THR A 57 15.80 0.58 -8.25
N LYS A 58 16.61 0.40 -7.21
CA LYS A 58 16.20 -0.28 -5.98
C LYS A 58 16.49 0.61 -4.79
N ALA A 59 15.60 0.60 -3.83
CA ALA A 59 15.76 1.27 -2.55
C ALA A 59 15.12 0.43 -1.44
N ALA A 60 15.51 0.70 -0.21
CA ALA A 60 14.91 0.07 0.97
C ALA A 60 14.84 1.10 2.10
N GLY A 61 14.13 0.75 3.16
CA GLY A 61 14.01 1.63 4.31
C GLY A 61 12.88 1.25 5.26
N LYS A 62 12.41 2.24 6.00
CA LYS A 62 11.34 2.09 6.99
C LYS A 62 10.25 3.13 6.76
N VAL A 63 9.01 2.70 6.96
CA VAL A 63 7.85 3.57 6.96
C VAL A 63 7.19 3.55 8.33
N PHE A 64 6.79 4.73 8.78
CA PHE A 64 6.03 4.95 10.00
C PHE A 64 4.82 5.81 9.66
N VAL A 65 3.65 5.37 10.07
CA VAL A 65 2.40 6.11 9.88
C VAL A 65 1.68 6.20 11.21
N LYS A 66 1.21 7.38 11.55
CA LYS A 66 0.34 7.61 12.71
C LYS A 66 -0.79 8.54 12.31
N LYS A 67 -2.00 8.08 12.53
CA LYS A 67 -3.18 8.87 12.22
C LYS A 67 -3.36 10.04 13.19
N PRO A 68 -3.95 11.14 12.72
CA PRO A 68 -4.59 11.26 11.40
C PRO A 68 -3.64 11.64 10.24
N ASP A 69 -2.54 12.35 10.48
CA ASP A 69 -1.81 13.09 9.43
C ASP A 69 -0.29 13.03 9.60
N LEU A 70 0.24 11.93 10.16
CA LEU A 70 1.67 11.78 10.40
C LEU A 70 2.25 10.63 9.59
N LEU A 71 3.31 10.91 8.83
CA LEU A 71 4.09 9.95 8.04
C LEU A 71 5.56 10.25 8.20
N ARG A 72 6.37 9.19 8.31
CA ARG A 72 7.81 9.24 8.09
C ARG A 72 8.18 8.08 7.19
N TRP A 73 8.71 8.39 6.01
CA TRP A 73 9.22 7.44 5.05
C TRP A 73 10.73 7.65 4.94
N GLN A 74 11.49 6.76 5.53
CA GLN A 74 12.93 6.90 5.66
C GLN A 74 13.63 5.85 4.80
N TYR A 75 14.41 6.31 3.85
CA TYR A 75 15.26 5.45 3.02
C TYR A 75 16.60 5.17 3.70
N ASP A 76 17.20 4.03 3.39
CA ASP A 76 18.49 3.62 3.94
C ASP A 76 19.66 4.49 3.40
N ASP A 77 19.45 5.16 2.25
CA ASP A 77 20.39 6.12 1.66
C ASP A 77 20.31 7.53 2.29
N GLY A 78 19.47 7.71 3.30
CA GLY A 78 19.31 8.97 4.04
C GLY A 78 18.22 9.89 3.49
N ARG A 79 17.65 9.62 2.33
CA ARG A 79 16.46 10.35 1.85
C ARG A 79 15.31 10.19 2.82
N LEU A 80 14.51 11.24 2.94
CA LEU A 80 13.44 11.26 3.91
C LEU A 80 12.21 12.00 3.37
N ILE A 81 11.02 11.43 3.61
CA ILE A 81 9.75 12.10 3.41
C ILE A 81 9.04 12.14 4.76
N VAL A 82 8.65 13.33 5.21
CA VAL A 82 7.92 13.51 6.46
C VAL A 82 6.67 14.34 6.23
N LEU A 83 5.54 13.82 6.72
CA LEU A 83 4.31 14.60 6.92
C LEU A 83 4.15 14.82 8.42
N ASP A 84 4.26 16.06 8.86
CA ASP A 84 4.25 16.45 10.28
C ASP A 84 2.86 16.89 10.79
N GLY A 85 1.83 16.68 9.98
CA GLY A 85 0.45 17.11 10.22
C GLY A 85 0.11 18.47 9.64
N LYS A 86 1.09 19.23 9.16
CA LYS A 86 0.92 20.58 8.57
C LYS A 86 1.76 20.80 7.33
N ARG A 87 2.87 20.08 7.21
CA ARG A 87 3.86 20.24 6.15
C ARG A 87 4.29 18.89 5.65
N LEU A 88 4.51 18.80 4.35
CA LEU A 88 5.18 17.69 3.70
C LEU A 88 6.62 18.12 3.42
N TRP A 89 7.57 17.37 3.94
CA TRP A 89 8.99 17.56 3.78
C TRP A 89 9.57 16.46 2.91
N HIS A 90 10.40 16.84 1.94
CA HIS A 90 11.26 15.94 1.19
C HIS A 90 12.70 16.37 1.42
N TRP A 91 13.51 15.47 1.96
CA TRP A 91 14.93 15.67 2.15
C TRP A 91 15.72 14.77 1.23
N ASN A 92 16.66 15.35 0.47
CA ASN A 92 17.66 14.64 -0.30
C ASN A 92 19.06 15.01 0.23
N PRO A 93 19.75 14.10 0.91
CA PRO A 93 21.07 14.36 1.49
C PRO A 93 22.18 14.51 0.43
N GLU A 94 22.05 13.87 -0.73
CA GLU A 94 23.03 13.95 -1.81
C GLU A 94 23.14 15.37 -2.37
N ASP A 95 22.00 16.00 -2.62
CA ASP A 95 21.91 17.37 -3.15
C ASP A 95 21.86 18.42 -2.02
N LYS A 96 21.81 18.00 -0.75
CA LYS A 96 21.54 18.86 0.42
C LYS A 96 20.29 19.74 0.22
N GLU A 97 19.26 19.17 -0.40
CA GLU A 97 18.05 19.89 -0.74
C GLU A 97 16.88 19.43 0.15
N VAL A 98 16.16 20.41 0.69
CA VAL A 98 14.88 20.20 1.37
C VAL A 98 13.78 20.89 0.58
N GLN A 99 12.80 20.13 0.13
CA GLN A 99 11.57 20.68 -0.41
C GLN A 99 10.49 20.62 0.66
N VAL A 100 9.75 21.72 0.85
CA VAL A 100 8.66 21.77 1.82
C VAL A 100 7.39 22.32 1.18
N LYS A 101 6.28 21.61 1.40
CA LYS A 101 4.93 22.08 1.06
C LYS A 101 4.14 22.32 2.34
N ARG A 102 3.72 23.58 2.55
CA ARG A 102 2.91 23.97 3.71
C ARG A 102 1.43 23.69 3.48
N GLY A 103 0.67 23.57 4.58
CA GLY A 103 -0.75 23.29 4.51
C GLY A 103 -1.11 21.92 3.92
N PHE A 104 -0.16 20.98 3.93
CA PHE A 104 -0.35 19.64 3.41
C PHE A 104 -0.84 18.70 4.52
N GLY A 105 -1.96 18.04 4.28
CA GLY A 105 -2.54 17.05 5.18
C GLY A 105 -2.84 15.73 4.47
N ALA A 106 -3.32 14.74 5.22
CA ALA A 106 -3.62 13.42 4.65
C ALA A 106 -4.79 13.41 3.64
N ASP A 107 -5.57 14.48 3.57
CA ASP A 107 -6.60 14.71 2.53
C ASP A 107 -6.00 15.05 1.16
N GLN A 108 -4.76 15.54 1.14
CA GLN A 108 -3.99 15.85 -0.07
C GLN A 108 -3.05 14.70 -0.49
N VAL A 109 -2.95 13.66 0.34
CA VAL A 109 -2.19 12.46 -0.01
C VAL A 109 -2.84 11.80 -1.23
N PRO A 110 -2.04 11.42 -2.23
CA PRO A 110 -2.55 10.74 -3.42
C PRO A 110 -3.47 9.56 -3.07
N PRO A 111 -4.55 9.35 -3.83
CA PRO A 111 -5.58 8.34 -3.53
C PRO A 111 -5.04 6.94 -3.27
N GLU A 112 -3.95 6.58 -3.94
CA GLU A 112 -3.27 5.28 -3.84
C GLU A 112 -2.63 5.05 -2.47
N PHE A 113 -2.36 6.12 -1.71
CA PHE A 113 -1.81 6.05 -0.34
C PHE A 113 -2.82 6.48 0.74
N ALA A 114 -3.94 7.10 0.35
CA ALA A 114 -4.92 7.62 1.31
C ALA A 114 -5.49 6.55 2.25
N PHE A 115 -5.55 5.28 1.78
CA PHE A 115 -5.98 4.14 2.60
C PHE A 115 -5.08 3.90 3.81
N LEU A 116 -3.79 4.22 3.73
CA LEU A 116 -2.85 4.08 4.85
C LEU A 116 -3.25 4.95 6.05
N PHE A 117 -3.89 6.08 5.77
CA PHE A 117 -4.42 6.98 6.80
C PHE A 117 -5.87 6.64 7.19
N GLY A 118 -6.47 5.59 6.60
CA GLY A 118 -7.88 5.26 6.78
C GLY A 118 -8.83 6.30 6.20
N LYS A 119 -8.33 7.16 5.30
CA LYS A 119 -9.11 8.21 4.64
C LYS A 119 -9.56 7.77 3.24
N GLY A 120 -10.79 8.14 2.89
CA GLY A 120 -11.42 7.73 1.64
C GLY A 120 -11.79 6.25 1.64
N LYS A 121 -12.67 5.87 0.75
CA LYS A 121 -13.04 4.47 0.53
C LYS A 121 -12.42 3.99 -0.77
N LEU A 122 -11.68 2.88 -0.72
CA LEU A 122 -11.04 2.29 -1.90
C LEU A 122 -12.06 2.08 -3.03
N LEU A 123 -13.23 1.54 -2.71
CA LEU A 123 -14.28 1.25 -3.67
C LEU A 123 -14.98 2.49 -4.25
N ASP A 124 -14.87 3.66 -3.62
CA ASP A 124 -15.39 4.91 -4.18
C ASP A 124 -14.47 5.44 -5.29
N ARG A 125 -13.16 5.19 -5.16
CA ARG A 125 -12.13 5.71 -6.05
C ARG A 125 -11.69 4.71 -7.12
N PHE A 126 -11.76 3.41 -6.83
CA PHE A 126 -11.26 2.36 -7.70
C PHE A 126 -12.33 1.33 -8.04
N THR A 127 -12.29 0.83 -9.27
CA THR A 127 -12.87 -0.44 -9.65
C THR A 127 -11.89 -1.54 -9.32
N VAL A 128 -12.35 -2.64 -8.72
CA VAL A 128 -11.47 -3.72 -8.25
C VAL A 128 -11.77 -5.03 -8.97
N ARG A 129 -10.72 -5.78 -9.26
CA ARG A 129 -10.85 -7.15 -9.78
C ARG A 129 -9.85 -8.08 -9.10
N ALA A 130 -10.25 -9.32 -8.84
CA ALA A 130 -9.34 -10.36 -8.36
C ALA A 130 -8.46 -10.82 -9.52
N VAL A 131 -7.16 -10.93 -9.26
CA VAL A 131 -6.17 -11.39 -10.22
C VAL A 131 -5.31 -12.48 -9.61
N PRO A 132 -4.67 -13.34 -10.42
CA PRO A 132 -3.63 -14.23 -9.91
C PRO A 132 -2.53 -13.42 -9.23
N ARG A 133 -2.11 -13.85 -8.05
CA ARG A 133 -0.97 -13.21 -7.37
C ARG A 133 0.31 -13.50 -8.14
N PRO A 134 1.11 -12.49 -8.48
CA PRO A 134 2.44 -12.70 -9.03
C PRO A 134 3.29 -13.57 -8.08
N PRO A 135 3.97 -14.62 -8.57
CA PRO A 135 4.66 -15.58 -7.72
C PRO A 135 5.79 -14.96 -6.88
N GLU A 136 6.41 -13.88 -7.38
CA GLU A 136 7.49 -13.14 -6.74
C GLU A 136 7.02 -12.23 -5.59
N LEU A 137 5.72 -11.93 -5.51
CA LEU A 137 5.16 -11.08 -4.46
C LEU A 137 4.63 -11.89 -3.28
N PRO A 138 4.81 -11.40 -2.04
CA PRO A 138 4.26 -12.04 -0.84
C PRO A 138 2.74 -11.91 -0.79
N GLY A 139 2.09 -12.76 0.01
CA GLY A 139 0.66 -12.68 0.31
C GLY A 139 -0.15 -13.85 -0.23
N GLY A 140 -1.42 -13.86 0.17
CA GLY A 140 -2.37 -14.92 -0.20
C GLY A 140 -3.23 -14.56 -1.41
N GLU A 141 -3.80 -13.37 -1.42
CA GLU A 141 -4.72 -12.90 -2.44
C GLU A 141 -4.19 -11.65 -3.13
N ALA A 142 -4.56 -11.43 -4.38
CA ALA A 142 -4.21 -10.23 -5.11
C ALA A 142 -5.45 -9.59 -5.75
N ILE A 143 -5.50 -8.26 -5.67
CA ILE A 143 -6.49 -7.43 -6.34
C ILE A 143 -5.81 -6.35 -7.17
N GLU A 144 -6.35 -6.13 -8.35
CA GLU A 144 -6.03 -4.97 -9.16
C GLU A 144 -7.08 -3.88 -8.94
N LEU A 145 -6.61 -2.65 -8.82
CA LEU A 145 -7.42 -1.46 -8.60
C LEU A 145 -7.20 -0.53 -9.79
N LEU A 146 -8.28 -0.20 -10.48
CA LEU A 146 -8.30 0.71 -11.62
C LEU A 146 -8.98 2.00 -11.18
N PRO A 147 -8.32 3.18 -11.29
CA PRO A 147 -8.93 4.45 -10.95
C PRO A 147 -10.24 4.67 -11.72
N LYS A 148 -11.31 5.07 -11.05
CA LYS A 148 -12.57 5.44 -11.69
C LYS A 148 -12.47 6.78 -12.44
N LYS A 149 -11.56 7.63 -12.01
CA LYS A 149 -11.21 8.89 -12.69
C LYS A 149 -9.81 8.75 -13.26
N PRO A 150 -9.59 9.07 -14.54
CA PRO A 150 -8.25 9.06 -15.13
C PRO A 150 -7.26 9.90 -14.32
N SER A 151 -6.05 9.37 -14.13
CA SER A 151 -4.93 10.07 -13.49
C SER A 151 -3.66 9.73 -14.26
N PRO A 152 -2.81 10.71 -14.57
CA PRO A 152 -1.51 10.45 -15.18
C PRO A 152 -0.58 9.68 -14.24
N ASP A 153 -0.76 9.87 -12.92
CA ASP A 153 0.10 9.30 -11.90
C ASP A 153 -0.24 7.84 -11.58
N VAL A 154 -1.50 7.43 -11.85
CA VAL A 154 -1.99 6.08 -11.55
C VAL A 154 -2.82 5.55 -12.71
N GLN A 155 -2.26 4.64 -13.49
CA GLN A 155 -2.99 3.85 -14.47
C GLN A 155 -3.66 2.65 -13.81
N LYS A 156 -2.91 1.96 -12.94
CA LYS A 156 -3.39 0.83 -12.15
C LYS A 156 -2.55 0.62 -10.89
N LEU A 157 -3.17 0.01 -9.90
CA LEU A 157 -2.51 -0.52 -8.71
C LEU A 157 -2.78 -2.02 -8.60
N LEU A 158 -1.80 -2.75 -8.10
CA LEU A 158 -2.01 -4.12 -7.62
C LEU A 158 -1.65 -4.17 -6.14
N PHE A 159 -2.52 -4.77 -5.35
CA PHE A 159 -2.23 -5.09 -3.95
C PHE A 159 -2.16 -6.59 -3.77
N THR A 160 -1.16 -7.07 -3.03
CA THR A 160 -1.19 -8.39 -2.42
C THR A 160 -1.58 -8.24 -0.95
N VAL A 161 -2.47 -9.11 -0.49
CA VAL A 161 -3.17 -8.93 0.78
C VAL A 161 -3.16 -10.24 1.57
N ASP A 162 -2.97 -10.15 2.87
CA ASP A 162 -3.12 -11.29 3.77
C ASP A 162 -4.57 -11.53 4.20
N ALA A 163 -4.80 -12.57 4.99
CA ALA A 163 -6.11 -12.93 5.49
C ALA A 163 -6.73 -11.86 6.43
N GLN A 164 -5.91 -10.99 7.02
CA GLN A 164 -6.32 -9.92 7.94
C GLN A 164 -6.63 -8.60 7.21
N GLY A 165 -6.28 -8.50 5.93
CA GLY A 165 -6.45 -7.29 5.12
C GLY A 165 -5.25 -6.37 5.12
N GLN A 166 -4.10 -6.83 5.65
CA GLN A 166 -2.85 -6.10 5.55
C GLN A 166 -2.31 -6.19 4.13
N VAL A 167 -1.93 -5.05 3.56
CA VAL A 167 -1.24 -5.00 2.27
C VAL A 167 0.21 -5.37 2.47
N LEU A 168 0.65 -6.41 1.78
CA LEU A 168 2.03 -6.94 1.85
C LEU A 168 2.90 -6.43 0.71
N ALA A 169 2.29 -6.14 -0.44
CA ALA A 169 2.98 -5.47 -1.53
C ALA A 169 2.01 -4.60 -2.32
N THR A 170 2.57 -3.55 -2.92
CA THR A 170 1.88 -2.70 -3.90
C THR A 170 2.70 -2.64 -5.18
N VAL A 171 2.01 -2.64 -6.33
CA VAL A 171 2.62 -2.35 -7.63
C VAL A 171 1.79 -1.27 -8.28
N LEU A 172 2.37 -0.09 -8.42
CA LEU A 172 1.77 1.04 -9.10
C LEU A 172 2.34 1.11 -10.53
N THR A 173 1.46 1.23 -11.51
CA THR A 173 1.83 1.59 -12.88
C THR A 173 1.24 2.95 -13.20
N ASN A 174 2.06 3.90 -13.66
CA ASN A 174 1.59 5.22 -14.08
C ASN A 174 1.19 5.24 -15.57
N GLY A 175 0.72 6.40 -16.05
CA GLY A 175 0.31 6.57 -17.44
C GLY A 175 1.44 6.49 -18.47
N GLN A 176 2.71 6.60 -18.04
CA GLN A 176 3.90 6.46 -18.88
C GLN A 176 4.42 5.02 -18.94
N GLY A 177 3.83 4.13 -18.14
CA GLY A 177 4.24 2.73 -18.05
C GLY A 177 5.33 2.48 -17.01
N ASP A 178 5.75 3.50 -16.23
CA ASP A 178 6.67 3.28 -15.13
C ASP A 178 6.01 2.46 -14.04
N VAL A 179 6.78 1.59 -13.43
CA VAL A 179 6.30 0.66 -12.41
C VAL A 179 7.04 0.92 -11.11
N ASN A 180 6.29 1.15 -10.03
CA ASN A 180 6.83 1.25 -8.68
C ASN A 180 6.27 0.12 -7.82
N GLN A 181 7.13 -0.82 -7.46
CA GLN A 181 6.81 -1.95 -6.60
C GLN A 181 7.35 -1.71 -5.20
N LEU A 182 6.49 -1.88 -4.21
CA LEU A 182 6.84 -1.86 -2.78
C LEU A 182 6.47 -3.20 -2.17
N VAL A 183 7.39 -3.79 -1.42
CA VAL A 183 7.15 -4.97 -0.59
C VAL A 183 7.37 -4.59 0.86
N PHE A 184 6.34 -4.78 1.69
CA PHE A 184 6.37 -4.47 3.12
C PHE A 184 6.66 -5.72 3.93
N ARG A 185 7.50 -5.58 4.96
CA ARG A 185 7.87 -6.65 5.89
C ARG A 185 7.87 -6.12 7.31
N GLU A 186 7.87 -7.03 8.28
CA GLU A 186 8.00 -6.72 9.70
C GLU A 186 6.97 -5.66 10.17
N THR A 187 5.79 -5.68 9.58
CA THR A 187 4.73 -4.72 9.92
C THR A 187 4.28 -4.91 11.37
N LYS A 188 4.30 -3.83 12.13
CA LYS A 188 3.77 -3.75 13.49
C LYS A 188 2.69 -2.67 13.52
N VAL A 189 1.56 -2.98 14.12
CA VAL A 189 0.40 -2.07 14.22
C VAL A 189 0.14 -1.71 15.67
N ASN A 190 -0.38 -0.50 15.89
CA ASN A 190 -0.77 0.02 17.21
C ASN A 190 0.38 -0.03 18.25
N SER A 191 1.58 0.33 17.81
CA SER A 191 2.81 0.34 18.62
C SER A 191 2.95 1.61 19.46
N SER A 192 1.95 2.50 19.45
CA SER A 192 1.94 3.78 20.18
C SER A 192 3.12 4.69 19.81
N LEU A 193 3.34 4.87 18.51
CA LEU A 193 4.44 5.69 18.01
C LEU A 193 4.39 7.10 18.60
N GLY A 194 5.53 7.62 19.08
CA GLY A 194 5.66 8.98 19.61
C GLY A 194 5.52 10.04 18.50
N ALA A 195 4.90 11.17 18.80
CA ALA A 195 4.71 12.26 17.82
C ALA A 195 6.05 12.90 17.40
N SER A 196 7.06 12.87 18.26
CA SER A 196 8.42 13.38 17.97
C SER A 196 9.10 12.66 16.81
N LEU A 197 8.72 11.40 16.54
CA LEU A 197 9.22 10.64 15.39
C LEU A 197 8.90 11.32 14.05
N PHE A 198 7.83 12.10 14.00
CA PHE A 198 7.34 12.75 12.79
C PHE A 198 7.76 14.23 12.68
N GLN A 199 8.68 14.67 13.53
CA GLN A 199 9.29 15.99 13.41
C GLN A 199 10.51 15.91 12.49
N PHE A 200 10.70 16.97 11.71
CA PHE A 200 11.88 17.14 10.87
C PHE A 200 12.34 18.59 10.93
N GLU A 201 13.62 18.76 11.18
CA GLU A 201 14.31 20.05 11.11
C GLU A 201 15.36 19.96 10.00
N PRO A 202 15.31 20.88 9.01
CA PRO A 202 16.31 20.92 7.96
C PRO A 202 17.73 21.06 8.55
N PRO A 203 18.71 20.30 8.02
CA PRO A 203 20.12 20.53 8.36
C PRO A 203 20.53 21.98 8.10
N LYS A 204 21.48 22.51 8.87
CA LYS A 204 21.89 23.92 8.76
C LYS A 204 22.49 24.30 7.41
N ASP A 205 23.07 23.32 6.72
CA ASP A 205 23.68 23.46 5.41
C ASP A 205 22.77 23.02 4.25
N ALA A 206 21.50 22.76 4.54
CA ALA A 206 20.53 22.39 3.51
C ALA A 206 19.94 23.61 2.81
N HIS A 207 19.79 23.49 1.50
CA HIS A 207 19.00 24.42 0.70
C HIS A 207 17.50 24.09 0.84
N VAL A 208 16.73 25.05 1.38
CA VAL A 208 15.28 24.85 1.61
C VAL A 208 14.48 25.55 0.52
N GLN A 209 13.71 24.78 -0.26
CA GLN A 209 12.80 25.28 -1.28
C GLN A 209 11.34 25.06 -0.84
N GLU A 210 10.54 26.09 -0.87
CA GLU A 210 9.10 26.00 -0.61
C GLU A 210 8.34 25.73 -1.90
N LEU A 211 7.54 24.66 -1.91
CA LEU A 211 6.66 24.29 -3.02
C LEU A 211 5.31 24.99 -2.86
N GLN A 212 4.77 25.49 -3.98
CA GLN A 212 3.44 26.10 -4.03
C GLN A 212 2.29 25.08 -3.99
#